data_e179545cba477eb174ede0f5dd32ff18
#
_entry.id   e179545cba477eb174ede0f5dd32ff18
#
_cell.length_a   1.000
_cell.length_b   1.000
_cell.length_c   1.000
_cell.angle_alpha   90.00
_cell.angle_beta   90.00
_cell.angle_gamma   90.00
#
_symmetry.space_group_name_H-M   'P 1'
#
loop_
_entity.id
_entity.type
_entity.pdbx_description
1 polymer ?
#
loop_
_entity_poly.entity_id
_entity_poly.type
_entity_poly.pdbx_seq_one_letter_code
_entity_poly.pdbx_strand_id
1 'polypeptide(L)'
;MRVLLASASKRRLSCLQDFLGEKDLHAQPLSCEEKSMINGRDVELQTKEICLSKAKTAAIEWSMIDKEEEPEIIVVSDTIVEDPEYPLNPMGQPRNKLQATNMLLRLSGKRHRVWSST
;
A
#
# COMPACT_ATOMS: atom_id res chain seq x y z
N MET A 1 16.99 2.05 -16.31
CA MET A 1 16.77 1.61 -14.91
C MET A 1 15.43 0.92 -14.83
N ARG A 2 15.38 -0.28 -14.38
CA ARG A 2 14.12 -1.03 -14.21
C ARG A 2 13.56 -0.78 -12.82
N VAL A 3 12.32 -0.27 -12.77
CA VAL A 3 11.60 -0.03 -11.53
C VAL A 3 10.37 -0.92 -11.48
N LEU A 4 10.22 -1.65 -10.41
CA LEU A 4 9.04 -2.47 -10.16
C LEU A 4 8.20 -1.85 -9.06
N LEU A 5 6.94 -1.58 -9.34
CA LEU A 5 5.94 -1.27 -8.32
C LEU A 5 5.26 -2.57 -7.88
N ALA A 6 5.54 -3.03 -6.68
CA ALA A 6 4.93 -4.23 -6.10
C ALA A 6 3.55 -3.91 -5.51
N SER A 7 2.61 -3.58 -6.38
CA SER A 7 1.26 -3.17 -6.00
C SER A 7 0.27 -3.37 -7.15
N ALA A 8 -0.98 -3.64 -6.80
CA ALA A 8 -2.11 -3.64 -7.74
C ALA A 8 -2.78 -2.27 -7.86
N SER A 9 -2.32 -1.26 -7.15
CA SER A 9 -2.92 0.08 -7.14
C SER A 9 -2.65 0.84 -8.44
N LYS A 10 -3.70 1.10 -9.20
CA LYS A 10 -3.62 1.90 -10.44
C LYS A 10 -3.24 3.35 -10.16
N ARG A 11 -3.65 3.90 -9.03
CA ARG A 11 -3.29 5.27 -8.63
C ARG A 11 -1.79 5.42 -8.36
N ARG A 12 -1.20 4.45 -7.65
CA ARG A 12 0.25 4.44 -7.40
C ARG A 12 1.03 4.29 -8.69
N LEU A 13 0.58 3.43 -9.58
CA LEU A 13 1.21 3.26 -10.89
C LEU A 13 1.17 4.56 -11.70
N SER A 14 0.01 5.20 -11.80
CA SER A 14 -0.13 6.49 -12.48
C SER A 14 0.78 7.57 -11.90
N CYS A 15 0.84 7.67 -10.58
CA CYS A 15 1.70 8.63 -9.89
C CYS A 15 3.19 8.40 -10.20
N LEU A 16 3.64 7.16 -10.22
CA LEU A 16 5.03 6.84 -10.57
C LEU A 16 5.32 7.04 -12.07
N GLN A 17 4.36 6.76 -12.93
CA GLN A 17 4.47 7.03 -14.38
C GLN A 17 4.66 8.52 -14.66
N ASP A 18 3.89 9.36 -13.99
CA ASP A 18 4.01 10.82 -14.12
C ASP A 18 5.38 11.33 -13.65
N PHE A 19 5.97 10.68 -12.68
CA PHE A 19 7.26 11.08 -12.10
C PHE A 19 8.47 10.49 -12.83
N LEU A 20 8.43 9.22 -13.18
CA LEU A 20 9.56 8.47 -13.73
C LEU A 20 9.52 8.30 -15.26
N GLY A 21 8.37 8.50 -15.88
CA GLY A 21 8.11 8.08 -17.25
C GLY A 21 7.78 6.59 -17.36
N GLU A 22 7.37 6.16 -18.56
CA GLU A 22 6.80 4.82 -18.74
C GLU A 22 7.81 3.72 -19.10
N LYS A 23 9.01 4.09 -19.56
CA LYS A 23 9.91 3.15 -20.27
C LYS A 23 10.36 1.94 -19.46
N ASP A 24 10.59 2.09 -18.17
CA ASP A 24 11.21 1.05 -17.34
C ASP A 24 10.41 0.75 -16.07
N LEU A 25 9.15 1.16 -16.06
CA LEU A 25 8.25 0.96 -14.93
C LEU A 25 7.29 -0.20 -15.18
N HIS A 26 7.33 -1.19 -14.31
CA HIS A 26 6.40 -2.31 -14.30
C HIS A 26 5.66 -2.37 -12.97
N ALA A 27 4.39 -2.77 -13.01
CA ALA A 27 3.59 -2.99 -11.81
C ALA A 27 3.18 -4.46 -11.72
N GLN A 28 3.43 -5.06 -10.58
CA GLN A 28 3.02 -6.43 -10.29
C GLN A 28 2.74 -6.59 -8.81
N PRO A 29 1.53 -7.05 -8.41
CA PRO A 29 1.22 -7.27 -7.00
C PRO A 29 2.08 -8.40 -6.43
N LEU A 30 2.29 -8.36 -5.11
CA LEU A 30 2.92 -9.46 -4.38
C LEU A 30 2.00 -10.68 -4.37
N SER A 31 2.58 -11.87 -4.40
CA SER A 31 1.83 -13.14 -4.42
C SER A 31 1.35 -13.58 -3.04
N CYS A 32 1.89 -13.02 -1.97
CA CYS A 32 1.52 -13.38 -0.61
C CYS A 32 0.45 -12.45 -0.02
N GLU A 33 -0.24 -12.95 1.00
CA GLU A 33 -1.21 -12.18 1.76
C GLU A 33 -0.54 -11.05 2.55
N GLU A 34 -1.23 -9.91 2.61
CA GLU A 34 -0.81 -8.79 3.44
C GLU A 34 -1.00 -9.11 4.93
N LYS A 35 -0.10 -8.56 5.75
CA LYS A 35 -0.26 -8.56 7.20
C LYS A 35 -1.57 -7.87 7.59
N SER A 36 -2.36 -8.52 8.45
CA SER A 36 -3.65 -7.99 8.88
C SER A 36 -3.50 -6.75 9.75
N MET A 37 -4.41 -5.80 9.58
CA MET A 37 -4.55 -4.65 10.47
C MET A 37 -5.24 -5.06 11.77
N ILE A 38 -4.85 -4.43 12.87
CA ILE A 38 -5.36 -4.72 14.21
C ILE A 38 -5.95 -3.45 14.83
N ASN A 39 -7.16 -3.54 15.38
CA ASN A 39 -7.76 -2.48 16.17
C ASN A 39 -7.04 -2.32 17.52
N GLY A 40 -7.01 -1.10 18.03
CA GLY A 40 -6.39 -0.81 19.31
C GLY A 40 -4.88 -0.58 19.27
N ARG A 41 -4.29 -0.48 18.07
CA ARG A 41 -2.87 -0.15 17.86
C ARG A 41 -2.72 1.11 17.01
N ASP A 42 -1.63 1.82 17.23
CA ASP A 42 -1.27 3.01 16.47
C ASP A 42 -1.26 2.74 14.96
N VAL A 43 -2.03 3.52 14.19
CA VAL A 43 -2.20 3.31 12.75
C VAL A 43 -0.94 3.69 11.97
N GLU A 44 -0.22 4.73 12.37
CA GLU A 44 1.06 5.09 11.78
C GLU A 44 2.06 3.95 11.88
N LEU A 45 2.19 3.36 13.06
CA LEU A 45 3.10 2.24 13.31
C LEU A 45 2.70 1.02 12.49
N GLN A 46 1.42 0.69 12.44
CA GLN A 46 0.92 -0.42 11.62
C GLN A 46 1.21 -0.21 10.13
N THR A 47 1.04 1.00 9.63
CA THR A 47 1.34 1.32 8.23
C THR A 47 2.81 1.07 7.91
N LYS A 48 3.72 1.48 8.79
CA LYS A 48 5.16 1.21 8.66
C LYS A 48 5.48 -0.27 8.71
N GLU A 49 4.92 -1.00 9.66
CA GLU A 49 5.15 -2.45 9.83
C GLU A 49 4.67 -3.24 8.60
N ILE A 50 3.49 -2.92 8.07
CA ILE A 50 2.94 -3.57 6.87
C ILE A 50 3.82 -3.25 5.66
N CYS A 51 4.24 -2.00 5.49
CA CYS A 51 5.14 -1.61 4.41
C CYS A 51 6.48 -2.35 4.47
N LEU A 52 7.10 -2.46 5.65
CA LEU A 52 8.33 -3.23 5.84
C LEU A 52 8.14 -4.72 5.55
N SER A 53 7.00 -5.29 5.93
CA SER A 53 6.67 -6.68 5.62
C SER A 53 6.56 -6.89 4.10
N LYS A 54 5.92 -5.98 3.39
CA LYS A 54 5.85 -5.98 1.92
C LYS A 54 7.24 -5.88 1.29
N ALA A 55 8.11 -5.03 1.82
CA ALA A 55 9.47 -4.88 1.31
C ALA A 55 10.28 -6.16 1.45
N LYS A 56 10.20 -6.83 2.59
CA LYS A 56 10.87 -8.11 2.83
C LYS A 56 10.36 -9.20 1.89
N THR A 57 9.04 -9.29 1.71
CA THR A 57 8.43 -10.24 0.79
C THR A 57 8.83 -9.97 -0.66
N ALA A 58 8.81 -8.72 -1.08
CA ALA A 58 9.24 -8.32 -2.41
C ALA A 58 10.70 -8.68 -2.67
N ALA A 59 11.59 -8.42 -1.72
CA ALA A 59 12.99 -8.79 -1.82
C ALA A 59 13.20 -10.29 -2.02
N ILE A 60 12.44 -11.12 -1.30
CA ILE A 60 12.48 -12.58 -1.44
C ILE A 60 11.94 -13.02 -2.80
N GLU A 61 10.76 -12.57 -3.19
CA GLU A 61 10.13 -12.96 -4.45
C GLU A 61 11.01 -12.63 -5.67
N TRP A 62 11.57 -11.43 -5.68
CA TRP A 62 12.34 -10.95 -6.83
C TRP A 62 13.80 -11.38 -6.82
N SER A 63 14.31 -11.90 -5.71
CA SER A 63 15.63 -12.53 -5.67
C SER A 63 15.70 -13.88 -6.40
N MET A 64 14.54 -14.47 -6.69
CA MET A 64 14.41 -15.76 -7.38
C MET A 64 14.25 -15.65 -8.90
N ILE A 65 14.22 -14.43 -9.43
CA ILE A 65 14.05 -14.18 -10.86
C ILE A 65 15.42 -14.17 -11.55
N ASP A 66 15.43 -14.49 -12.84
CA ASP A 66 16.62 -14.39 -13.67
C ASP A 66 17.20 -12.97 -13.64
N LYS A 67 18.51 -12.86 -13.49
CA LYS A 67 19.22 -11.58 -13.34
C LYS A 67 18.97 -10.58 -14.48
N GLU A 68 18.63 -11.06 -15.66
CA GLU A 68 18.34 -10.21 -16.83
C GLU A 68 17.00 -9.47 -16.69
N GLU A 69 16.07 -10.02 -15.90
CA GLU A 69 14.75 -9.44 -15.65
C GLU A 69 14.63 -8.80 -14.25
N GLU A 70 15.68 -8.89 -13.44
CA GLU A 70 15.69 -8.38 -12.08
C GLU A 70 15.52 -6.84 -12.07
N PRO A 71 14.54 -6.31 -11.33
CA PRO A 71 14.42 -4.88 -11.19
C PRO A 71 15.58 -4.31 -10.35
N GLU A 72 16.05 -3.14 -10.71
CA GLU A 72 17.07 -2.41 -9.94
C GLU A 72 16.49 -1.78 -8.69
N ILE A 73 15.24 -1.34 -8.78
CA ILE A 73 14.50 -0.74 -7.68
C ILE A 73 13.13 -1.40 -7.57
N ILE A 74 12.76 -1.79 -6.35
CA ILE A 74 11.43 -2.27 -6.03
C ILE A 74 10.77 -1.25 -5.10
N VAL A 75 9.61 -0.76 -5.49
CA VAL A 75 8.81 0.17 -4.70
C VAL A 75 7.64 -0.58 -4.08
N VAL A 76 7.53 -0.51 -2.78
CA VAL A 76 6.37 -0.99 -2.02
C VAL A 76 5.75 0.18 -1.28
N SER A 77 4.46 0.13 -1.05
CA SER A 77 3.76 1.17 -0.30
C SER A 77 2.55 0.61 0.40
N ASP A 78 2.22 1.19 1.53
CA ASP A 78 1.00 0.94 2.25
C ASP A 78 0.35 2.23 2.69
N THR A 79 -0.99 2.27 2.68
CA THR A 79 -1.77 3.44 3.05
C THR A 79 -2.95 3.00 3.88
N ILE A 80 -3.10 3.59 5.07
CA ILE A 80 -4.18 3.29 6.01
C ILE A 80 -4.83 4.59 6.47
N VAL A 81 -6.15 4.61 6.45
CA VAL A 81 -6.97 5.70 7.01
C VAL A 81 -7.19 5.44 8.49
N GLU A 82 -6.95 6.44 9.30
CA GLU A 82 -7.22 6.42 10.74
C GLU A 82 -8.68 6.82 10.98
N ASP A 83 -9.40 6.07 11.82
CA ASP A 83 -10.77 6.40 12.18
C ASP A 83 -10.81 7.74 12.94
N PRO A 84 -11.63 8.71 12.53
CA PRO A 84 -11.65 10.03 13.15
C PRO A 84 -12.15 10.03 14.59
N GLU A 85 -12.95 9.06 14.99
CA GLU A 85 -13.48 8.92 16.36
C GLU A 85 -12.61 7.99 17.22
N TYR A 86 -11.98 7.02 16.61
CA TYR A 86 -11.13 6.02 17.28
C TYR A 86 -9.75 5.96 16.61
N PRO A 87 -8.82 6.84 17.00
CA PRO A 87 -7.52 6.97 16.32
C PRO A 87 -6.65 5.71 16.28
N LEU A 88 -6.89 4.74 17.15
CA LEU A 88 -6.21 3.45 17.13
C LEU A 88 -6.88 2.40 16.25
N ASN A 89 -7.92 2.77 15.52
CA ASN A 89 -8.63 1.86 14.65
C ASN A 89 -8.32 2.19 13.18
N PRO A 90 -7.67 1.28 12.46
CA PRO A 90 -7.45 1.44 11.03
C PRO A 90 -8.75 1.20 10.26
N MET A 91 -8.98 2.01 9.23
CA MET A 91 -10.04 1.80 8.27
C MET A 91 -9.44 1.17 7.02
N GLY A 92 -9.76 -0.09 6.78
CA GLY A 92 -9.27 -0.84 5.63
C GLY A 92 -10.02 -0.52 4.34
N GLN A 93 -9.71 -1.25 3.29
CA GLN A 93 -10.42 -1.12 2.01
C GLN A 93 -11.85 -1.67 2.14
N PRO A 94 -12.87 -0.97 1.59
CA PRO A 94 -14.22 -1.47 1.59
C PRO A 94 -14.35 -2.71 0.70
N ARG A 95 -15.10 -3.71 1.17
CA ARG A 95 -15.36 -4.94 0.43
C ARG A 95 -16.49 -4.81 -0.59
N ASN A 96 -17.38 -3.83 -0.39
CA ASN A 96 -18.54 -3.58 -1.23
C ASN A 96 -18.96 -2.10 -1.12
N LYS A 97 -19.97 -1.72 -1.91
CA LYS A 97 -20.49 -0.34 -1.94
C LYS A 97 -21.09 0.09 -0.60
N LEU A 98 -21.73 -0.82 0.13
CA LEU A 98 -22.32 -0.51 1.44
C LEU A 98 -21.24 -0.16 2.46
N GLN A 99 -20.18 -0.93 2.53
CA GLN A 99 -19.05 -0.61 3.39
C GLN A 99 -18.38 0.70 2.98
N ALA A 100 -18.20 0.95 1.69
CA ALA A 100 -17.65 2.21 1.20
C ALA A 100 -18.52 3.42 1.63
N THR A 101 -19.83 3.30 1.52
CA THR A 101 -20.79 4.33 1.94
C THR A 101 -20.68 4.58 3.45
N ASN A 102 -20.66 3.53 4.25
CA ASN A 102 -20.52 3.65 5.70
C ASN A 102 -19.20 4.31 6.11
N MET A 103 -18.11 3.96 5.45
CA MET A 103 -16.80 4.57 5.70
C MET A 103 -16.80 6.07 5.33
N LEU A 104 -17.39 6.44 4.20
CA LEU A 104 -17.51 7.85 3.78
C LEU A 104 -18.37 8.66 4.74
N LEU A 105 -19.49 8.10 5.19
CA LEU A 105 -20.36 8.74 6.20
C LEU A 105 -19.61 8.94 7.53
N ARG A 106 -18.78 7.98 7.92
CA ARG A 106 -17.99 8.08 9.14
C ARG A 106 -16.92 9.17 9.05
N LEU A 107 -16.35 9.39 7.87
CA LEU A 107 -15.35 10.43 7.61
C LEU A 107 -15.97 11.82 7.37
N SER A 108 -17.22 11.87 6.95
CA SER A 108 -17.90 13.09 6.53
C SER A 108 -17.97 14.13 7.65
N GLY A 109 -17.58 15.36 7.34
CA GLY A 109 -17.60 16.48 8.28
C GLY A 109 -16.57 16.40 9.40
N LYS A 110 -15.64 15.46 9.35
CA LYS A 110 -14.62 15.24 10.38
C LYS A 110 -13.22 15.33 9.81
N ARG A 111 -12.28 15.74 10.64
CA ARG A 111 -10.86 15.64 10.32
C ARG A 111 -10.39 14.20 10.59
N HIS A 112 -9.61 13.65 9.69
CA HIS A 112 -8.99 12.34 9.87
C HIS A 112 -7.57 12.36 9.34
N ARG A 113 -6.80 11.35 9.71
CA ARG A 113 -5.44 11.17 9.24
C ARG A 113 -5.37 10.01 8.27
N VAL A 114 -4.54 10.19 7.27
CA VAL A 114 -4.18 9.13 6.33
C VAL A 114 -2.68 8.94 6.42
N TRP A 115 -2.25 7.73 6.75
CA TRP A 115 -0.85 7.37 6.88
C TRP A 115 -0.40 6.59 5.66
N SER A 116 0.68 7.01 5.07
CA SER A 116 1.30 6.31 3.94
C SER A 116 2.77 6.08 4.21
N SER A 117 3.23 4.87 3.91
CA SER A 117 4.63 4.48 4.03
C SER A 117 5.11 3.88 2.71
N THR A 118 6.31 4.24 2.28
CA THR A 118 6.90 3.77 1.02
C THR A 118 8.34 3.37 1.25
#